data_529abbdb7056685349ecc00f532d1eb6
#
_entry.id   529abbdb7056685349ecc00f532d1eb6
#
_cell.length_a   1.000
_cell.length_b   1.000
_cell.length_c   1.000
_cell.angle_alpha   90.00
_cell.angle_beta   90.00
_cell.angle_gamma   90.00
#
_symmetry.space_group_name_H-M   'P 1'
#
loop_
_entity.id
_entity.type
_entity.pdbx_description
1 polymer ?
#
loop_
_entity_poly.entity_id
_entity_poly.type
_entity_poly.pdbx_seq_one_letter_code
_entity_poly.pdbx_strand_id
1 'polypeptide(L)'
;MSFQKAALRLALFPLVIFAATLLGFAQDPRQSQDPMEKPRNVKPELKKAYKDWLEKDVTYVITDEERRAFKRLQTDDEREKFIEEFWRRRDPDPDTDENEFKEEYYERIAYANENFASGIPGWKTDRGRIWIMYGKPDERETHPTGGGYERPSYHGGGSTTTYPFEIWFY
;
A
#
# COMPACT_ATOMS: atom_id res chain seq x y z
N MET A 1 -38.79 -11.99 64.36
CA MET A 1 -39.52 -10.94 65.05
C MET A 1 -38.62 -9.69 65.00
N SER A 2 -39.01 -8.72 64.33
CA SER A 2 -38.96 -7.28 64.52
C SER A 2 -39.09 -6.55 63.19
N PHE A 3 -40.24 -5.91 63.08
CA PHE A 3 -40.61 -5.02 61.98
C PHE A 3 -39.90 -3.66 62.21
N GLN A 4 -39.22 -3.14 61.21
CA GLN A 4 -38.85 -1.75 61.23
C GLN A 4 -39.40 -1.03 60.00
N LYS A 5 -40.21 -0.05 60.32
CA LYS A 5 -41.06 0.74 59.43
C LYS A 5 -40.17 1.72 58.64
N ALA A 6 -40.28 1.67 57.32
CA ALA A 6 -39.70 2.69 56.44
C ALA A 6 -40.65 3.89 56.36
N ALA A 7 -40.15 5.04 56.78
CA ALA A 7 -40.85 6.32 56.73
C ALA A 7 -40.77 6.93 55.33
N LEU A 8 -41.95 7.09 54.72
CA LEU A 8 -42.15 7.78 53.45
C LEU A 8 -41.93 9.29 53.67
N ARG A 9 -40.85 9.85 53.16
CA ARG A 9 -40.63 11.30 53.09
C ARG A 9 -41.11 11.83 51.74
N LEU A 10 -42.28 12.48 51.78
CA LEU A 10 -42.84 13.23 50.65
C LEU A 10 -42.04 14.52 50.47
N ALA A 11 -41.23 14.62 49.43
CA ALA A 11 -40.56 15.83 49.07
C ALA A 11 -41.42 16.64 48.10
N LEU A 12 -41.92 17.75 48.53
CA LEU A 12 -42.58 18.76 47.71
C LEU A 12 -41.53 19.40 46.80
N PHE A 13 -41.66 19.20 45.49
CA PHE A 13 -40.92 19.97 44.49
C PHE A 13 -41.71 21.24 44.13
N PRO A 14 -41.11 22.41 44.19
CA PRO A 14 -41.76 23.62 43.72
C PRO A 14 -41.84 23.61 42.19
N LEU A 15 -43.05 23.88 41.69
CA LEU A 15 -43.37 24.08 40.28
C LEU A 15 -42.70 25.37 39.79
N VAL A 16 -41.55 25.28 39.13
CA VAL A 16 -40.97 26.39 38.42
C VAL A 16 -41.57 26.48 37.04
N ILE A 17 -42.48 27.45 36.88
CA ILE A 17 -43.04 27.80 35.57
C ILE A 17 -41.95 28.46 34.75
N PHE A 18 -41.37 27.74 33.83
CA PHE A 18 -40.41 28.31 32.84
C PHE A 18 -41.23 28.89 31.68
N ALA A 19 -41.32 30.21 31.66
CA ALA A 19 -41.87 30.93 30.52
C ALA A 19 -40.93 30.74 29.34
N ALA A 20 -41.31 29.86 28.39
CA ALA A 20 -40.61 29.70 27.12
C ALA A 20 -40.84 30.96 26.29
N THR A 21 -39.86 31.85 26.27
CA THR A 21 -39.77 32.88 25.25
C THR A 21 -39.43 32.19 23.92
N LEU A 22 -40.41 32.19 23.03
CA LEU A 22 -40.26 31.82 21.59
C LEU A 22 -39.31 32.86 20.93
N LEU A 23 -37.99 32.64 21.04
CA LEU A 23 -37.04 33.21 20.12
C LEU A 23 -37.15 32.40 18.84
N GLY A 24 -37.87 32.98 17.87
CA GLY A 24 -37.89 32.46 16.51
C GLY A 24 -36.47 32.44 15.93
N PHE A 25 -35.87 31.26 15.86
CA PHE A 25 -34.73 31.03 14.99
C PHE A 25 -35.24 31.23 13.56
N ALA A 26 -35.04 32.40 13.01
CA ALA A 26 -35.12 32.60 11.58
C ALA A 26 -34.08 31.69 10.95
N GLN A 27 -34.50 30.55 10.39
CA GLN A 27 -33.67 29.75 9.51
C GLN A 27 -33.27 30.64 8.35
N ASP A 28 -31.98 30.89 8.21
CA ASP A 28 -31.42 31.57 7.03
C ASP A 28 -31.71 30.68 5.80
N PRO A 29 -32.52 31.19 4.85
CA PRO A 29 -32.85 30.38 3.65
C PRO A 29 -31.68 30.21 2.69
N ARG A 30 -30.45 30.54 3.08
CA ARG A 30 -29.25 30.42 2.27
C ARG A 30 -28.39 29.20 2.53
N GLN A 31 -28.82 28.26 3.40
CA GLN A 31 -28.29 26.91 3.32
C GLN A 31 -29.01 26.14 2.20
N SER A 32 -28.91 26.66 1.00
CA SER A 32 -29.14 25.87 -0.19
C SER A 32 -28.09 24.77 -0.22
N GLN A 33 -28.53 23.56 -0.01
CA GLN A 33 -27.81 22.35 -0.34
C GLN A 33 -27.24 22.53 -1.76
N ASP A 34 -25.94 22.71 -1.86
CA ASP A 34 -25.23 22.71 -3.14
C ASP A 34 -25.22 21.25 -3.65
N PRO A 35 -26.04 20.88 -4.66
CA PRO A 35 -26.16 19.48 -5.09
C PRO A 35 -24.97 19.01 -5.94
N MET A 36 -23.92 19.81 -6.02
CA MET A 36 -22.69 19.45 -6.68
C MET A 36 -21.51 19.76 -5.75
N GLU A 37 -21.26 18.87 -4.81
CA GLU A 37 -19.95 18.80 -4.18
C GLU A 37 -18.95 18.56 -5.32
N LYS A 38 -18.24 19.64 -5.72
CA LYS A 38 -17.14 19.55 -6.67
C LYS A 38 -16.25 18.40 -6.22
N PRO A 39 -15.80 17.52 -7.12
CA PRO A 39 -14.95 16.41 -6.75
C PRO A 39 -13.83 16.94 -5.88
N ARG A 40 -13.73 16.44 -4.65
CA ARG A 40 -12.70 16.85 -3.69
C ARG A 40 -11.37 16.76 -4.40
N ASN A 41 -10.67 17.88 -4.48
CA ASN A 41 -9.33 17.91 -5.03
C ASN A 41 -8.50 16.90 -4.22
N VAL A 42 -8.27 15.73 -4.79
CA VAL A 42 -7.46 14.67 -4.17
C VAL A 42 -6.14 15.30 -3.76
N LYS A 43 -5.80 15.18 -2.48
CA LYS A 43 -4.57 15.76 -1.94
C LYS A 43 -3.38 15.27 -2.76
N PRO A 44 -2.42 16.14 -3.12
CA PRO A 44 -1.25 15.76 -3.91
C PRO A 44 -0.49 14.54 -3.34
N GLU A 45 -0.49 14.38 -2.00
CA GLU A 45 0.14 13.25 -1.32
C GLU A 45 -0.54 11.91 -1.64
N LEU A 46 -1.88 11.89 -1.70
CA LEU A 46 -2.63 10.68 -2.05
C LEU A 46 -2.35 10.25 -3.49
N LYS A 47 -2.28 11.22 -4.41
CA LYS A 47 -1.90 10.93 -5.81
C LYS A 47 -0.49 10.39 -5.91
N LYS A 48 0.44 10.93 -5.13
CA LYS A 48 1.81 10.43 -5.06
C LYS A 48 1.85 9.00 -4.51
N ALA A 49 1.08 8.70 -3.46
CA ALA A 49 1.04 7.36 -2.88
C ALA A 49 0.59 6.30 -3.91
N TYR A 50 -0.46 6.56 -4.68
CA TYR A 50 -0.92 5.65 -5.73
C TYR A 50 0.09 5.50 -6.88
N LYS A 51 0.77 6.58 -7.23
CA LYS A 51 1.85 6.52 -8.22
C LYS A 51 3.03 5.70 -7.70
N ASP A 52 3.44 5.93 -6.46
CA ASP A 52 4.53 5.20 -5.83
C ASP A 52 4.18 3.72 -5.70
N TRP A 53 2.97 3.38 -5.30
CA TRP A 53 2.48 2.00 -5.28
C TRP A 53 2.62 1.33 -6.66
N LEU A 54 2.13 1.97 -7.73
CA LEU A 54 2.13 1.42 -9.08
C LEU A 54 3.54 1.28 -9.68
N GLU A 55 4.43 2.24 -9.40
CA GLU A 55 5.74 2.36 -10.06
C GLU A 55 6.89 1.78 -9.24
N LYS A 56 6.70 1.60 -7.92
CA LYS A 56 7.73 1.09 -7.01
C LYS A 56 7.29 -0.20 -6.32
N ASP A 57 6.14 -0.15 -5.61
CA ASP A 57 5.78 -1.22 -4.69
C ASP A 57 5.41 -2.50 -5.43
N VAL A 58 4.62 -2.42 -6.52
CA VAL A 58 4.16 -3.60 -7.25
C VAL A 58 4.77 -3.75 -8.64
N THR A 59 5.85 -3.02 -8.93
CA THR A 59 6.40 -2.92 -10.28
C THR A 59 6.80 -4.27 -10.90
N TYR A 60 7.17 -5.25 -10.07
CA TYR A 60 7.64 -6.58 -10.51
C TYR A 60 6.58 -7.68 -10.44
N VAL A 61 5.40 -7.37 -9.90
CA VAL A 61 4.33 -8.37 -9.70
C VAL A 61 3.03 -7.99 -10.41
N ILE A 62 2.87 -6.72 -10.79
CA ILE A 62 1.69 -6.25 -11.51
C ILE A 62 1.79 -6.57 -13.00
N THR A 63 0.71 -7.11 -13.57
CA THR A 63 0.64 -7.35 -15.01
C THR A 63 0.39 -6.05 -15.80
N ASP A 64 0.66 -6.08 -17.10
CA ASP A 64 0.39 -4.93 -17.97
C ASP A 64 -1.11 -4.60 -18.07
N GLU A 65 -1.97 -5.61 -18.00
CA GLU A 65 -3.42 -5.47 -17.98
C GLU A 65 -3.89 -4.75 -16.70
N GLU A 66 -3.41 -5.20 -15.55
CA GLU A 66 -3.71 -4.60 -14.24
C GLU A 66 -3.19 -3.17 -14.17
N ARG A 67 -1.97 -2.93 -14.66
CA ARG A 67 -1.38 -1.58 -14.74
C ARG A 67 -2.23 -0.64 -15.60
N ARG A 68 -2.71 -1.12 -16.76
CA ARG A 68 -3.61 -0.34 -17.62
C ARG A 68 -4.96 -0.12 -16.98
N ALA A 69 -5.51 -1.11 -16.26
CA ALA A 69 -6.77 -0.98 -15.53
C ALA A 69 -6.67 0.06 -14.41
N PHE A 70 -5.64 -0.03 -13.56
CA PHE A 70 -5.39 0.92 -12.48
C PHE A 70 -5.29 2.37 -12.97
N LYS A 71 -4.58 2.60 -14.08
CA LYS A 71 -4.42 3.95 -14.66
C LYS A 71 -5.72 4.56 -15.18
N ARG A 72 -6.76 3.77 -15.44
CA ARG A 72 -8.08 4.24 -15.91
C ARG A 72 -9.03 4.61 -14.78
N LEU A 73 -8.74 4.22 -13.54
CA LEU A 73 -9.55 4.54 -12.38
C LEU A 73 -9.57 6.05 -12.11
N GLN A 74 -10.76 6.58 -11.82
CA GLN A 74 -10.96 8.02 -11.69
C GLN A 74 -10.94 8.47 -10.23
N THR A 75 -11.45 7.64 -9.32
CA THR A 75 -11.61 7.98 -7.90
C THR A 75 -10.59 7.24 -7.03
N ASP A 76 -10.35 7.75 -5.84
CA ASP A 76 -9.47 7.11 -4.88
C ASP A 76 -10.10 5.84 -4.31
N ASP A 77 -11.43 5.84 -4.09
CA ASP A 77 -12.16 4.64 -3.66
C ASP A 77 -12.03 3.47 -4.65
N GLU A 78 -12.06 3.77 -5.95
CA GLU A 78 -11.82 2.75 -6.98
C GLU A 78 -10.38 2.21 -6.90
N ARG A 79 -9.39 3.08 -6.65
CA ARG A 79 -7.99 2.68 -6.54
C ARG A 79 -7.72 1.84 -5.29
N GLU A 80 -8.31 2.23 -4.15
CA GLU A 80 -8.19 1.47 -2.91
C GLU A 80 -8.80 0.07 -3.05
N LYS A 81 -10.00 -0.03 -3.60
CA LYS A 81 -10.64 -1.32 -3.90
C LYS A 81 -9.82 -2.16 -4.89
N PHE A 82 -9.20 -1.53 -5.87
CA PHE A 82 -8.33 -2.24 -6.79
C PHE A 82 -7.09 -2.80 -6.08
N ILE A 83 -6.47 -2.02 -5.19
CA ILE A 83 -5.29 -2.44 -4.41
C ILE A 83 -5.65 -3.60 -3.48
N GLU A 84 -6.78 -3.51 -2.78
CA GLU A 84 -7.31 -4.57 -1.93
C GLU A 84 -7.52 -5.86 -2.73
N GLU A 85 -8.23 -5.77 -3.85
CA GLU A 85 -8.51 -6.91 -4.74
C GLU A 85 -7.24 -7.46 -5.40
N PHE A 86 -6.26 -6.60 -5.70
CA PHE A 86 -4.96 -7.00 -6.24
C PHE A 86 -4.21 -7.95 -5.31
N TRP A 87 -4.18 -7.65 -4.00
CA TRP A 87 -3.55 -8.49 -3.00
C TRP A 87 -4.41 -9.72 -2.69
N ARG A 88 -5.72 -9.58 -2.56
CA ARG A 88 -6.64 -10.70 -2.30
C ARG A 88 -6.53 -11.82 -3.35
N ARG A 89 -6.36 -11.47 -4.62
CA ARG A 89 -6.19 -12.48 -5.69
C ARG A 89 -4.85 -13.23 -5.63
N ARG A 90 -3.89 -12.71 -4.89
CA ARG A 90 -2.54 -13.28 -4.72
C ARG A 90 -2.36 -13.96 -3.37
N ASP A 91 -3.39 -13.94 -2.58
CA ASP A 91 -3.44 -14.56 -1.27
C ASP A 91 -3.44 -16.09 -1.45
N PRO A 92 -2.44 -16.81 -0.92
CA PRO A 92 -2.38 -18.26 -1.02
C PRO A 92 -3.33 -18.97 -0.08
N ASP A 93 -3.70 -18.34 1.06
CA ASP A 93 -4.63 -18.89 2.06
C ASP A 93 -5.68 -17.83 2.48
N PRO A 94 -6.76 -17.68 1.69
CA PRO A 94 -7.79 -16.69 1.97
C PRO A 94 -8.62 -16.95 3.25
N ASP A 95 -8.37 -18.07 3.94
CA ASP A 95 -9.03 -18.40 5.23
C ASP A 95 -8.30 -17.77 6.43
N THR A 96 -7.14 -17.14 6.22
CA THR A 96 -6.40 -16.37 7.23
C THR A 96 -6.66 -14.88 7.11
N ASP A 97 -6.42 -14.12 8.20
CA ASP A 97 -6.53 -12.65 8.18
C ASP A 97 -5.31 -11.98 7.54
N GLU A 98 -4.21 -12.73 7.40
CA GLU A 98 -2.94 -12.27 6.86
C GLU A 98 -2.83 -12.71 5.40
N ASN A 99 -2.16 -11.92 4.59
CA ASN A 99 -1.85 -12.27 3.20
C ASN A 99 -0.36 -12.53 3.09
N GLU A 100 0.03 -13.80 3.16
CA GLU A 100 1.42 -14.23 3.24
C GLU A 100 2.22 -13.79 2.00
N PHE A 101 1.60 -13.84 0.83
CA PHE A 101 2.26 -13.37 -0.40
C PHE A 101 2.60 -11.88 -0.34
N LYS A 102 1.67 -11.06 0.17
CA LYS A 102 1.88 -9.62 0.31
C LYS A 102 2.99 -9.32 1.31
N GLU A 103 2.97 -9.99 2.47
CA GLU A 103 3.98 -9.81 3.51
C GLU A 103 5.36 -10.20 2.99
N GLU A 104 5.50 -11.41 2.46
CA GLU A 104 6.76 -11.90 1.90
C GLU A 104 7.27 -10.98 0.77
N TYR A 105 6.38 -10.49 -0.07
CA TYR A 105 6.75 -9.57 -1.15
C TYR A 105 7.34 -8.26 -0.63
N TYR A 106 6.74 -7.65 0.40
CA TYR A 106 7.27 -6.44 1.01
C TYR A 106 8.57 -6.69 1.79
N GLU A 107 8.70 -7.82 2.44
CA GLU A 107 9.97 -8.23 3.08
C GLU A 107 11.10 -8.35 2.05
N ARG A 108 10.83 -8.93 0.89
CA ARG A 108 11.80 -9.02 -0.21
C ARG A 108 12.22 -7.64 -0.73
N ILE A 109 11.30 -6.68 -0.83
CA ILE A 109 11.62 -5.29 -1.19
C ILE A 109 12.49 -4.63 -0.12
N ALA A 110 12.14 -4.80 1.16
CA ALA A 110 12.92 -4.26 2.27
C ALA A 110 14.35 -4.82 2.27
N TYR A 111 14.48 -6.14 2.15
CA TYR A 111 15.78 -6.83 2.05
C TYR A 111 16.61 -6.32 0.86
N ALA A 112 15.99 -6.18 -0.31
CA ALA A 112 16.65 -5.69 -1.51
C ALA A 112 17.19 -4.27 -1.30
N ASN A 113 16.43 -3.39 -0.66
CA ASN A 113 16.85 -2.02 -0.36
C ASN A 113 18.01 -1.97 0.64
N GLU A 114 17.99 -2.84 1.63
CA GLU A 114 19.05 -2.91 2.64
C GLU A 114 20.35 -3.49 2.09
N ASN A 115 20.27 -4.55 1.28
CA ASN A 115 21.43 -5.36 0.93
C ASN A 115 21.99 -5.10 -0.47
N PHE A 116 21.20 -4.53 -1.39
CA PHE A 116 21.61 -4.38 -2.79
C PHE A 116 21.63 -2.93 -3.27
N ALA A 117 21.43 -1.94 -2.38
CA ALA A 117 21.57 -0.54 -2.73
C ALA A 117 23.03 -0.21 -3.13
N SER A 118 23.21 0.48 -4.25
CA SER A 118 24.53 0.87 -4.77
C SER A 118 24.40 2.18 -5.57
N GLY A 119 24.33 3.31 -4.88
CA GLY A 119 24.07 4.61 -5.50
C GLY A 119 22.66 4.81 -6.05
N ILE A 120 21.89 3.72 -6.18
CA ILE A 120 20.47 3.69 -6.48
C ILE A 120 19.75 2.78 -5.46
N PRO A 121 18.43 2.96 -5.26
CA PRO A 121 17.65 2.08 -4.39
C PRO A 121 17.82 0.61 -4.77
N GLY A 122 17.95 -0.27 -3.76
CA GLY A 122 18.23 -1.69 -3.98
C GLY A 122 17.21 -2.39 -4.86
N TRP A 123 15.92 -2.04 -4.73
CA TRP A 123 14.86 -2.60 -5.58
C TRP A 123 15.03 -2.30 -7.08
N LYS A 124 15.83 -1.27 -7.46
CA LYS A 124 16.15 -0.91 -8.85
C LYS A 124 17.36 -1.63 -9.43
N THR A 125 18.16 -2.27 -8.58
CA THR A 125 19.34 -3.01 -9.04
C THR A 125 18.92 -4.36 -9.64
N ASP A 126 19.77 -4.94 -10.47
CA ASP A 126 19.51 -6.26 -11.05
C ASP A 126 19.39 -7.33 -9.97
N ARG A 127 20.25 -7.29 -8.94
CA ARG A 127 20.16 -8.20 -7.79
C ARG A 127 18.84 -8.04 -7.03
N GLY A 128 18.46 -6.80 -6.74
CA GLY A 128 17.20 -6.50 -6.05
C GLY A 128 15.99 -6.95 -6.84
N ARG A 129 15.96 -6.70 -8.15
CA ARG A 129 14.90 -7.17 -9.03
C ARG A 129 14.73 -8.69 -8.98
N ILE A 130 15.83 -9.44 -9.15
CA ILE A 130 15.80 -10.91 -9.13
C ILE A 130 15.35 -11.41 -7.75
N TRP A 131 15.89 -10.83 -6.66
CA TRP A 131 15.49 -11.19 -5.30
C TRP A 131 14.00 -10.95 -5.03
N ILE A 132 13.46 -9.82 -5.46
CA ILE A 132 12.03 -9.51 -5.27
C ILE A 132 11.14 -10.48 -6.04
N MET A 133 11.54 -10.84 -7.27
CA MET A 133 10.75 -11.73 -8.13
C MET A 133 10.79 -13.20 -7.68
N TYR A 134 11.97 -13.69 -7.29
CA TYR A 134 12.19 -15.12 -7.06
C TYR A 134 12.53 -15.48 -5.60
N GLY A 135 12.84 -14.49 -4.77
CA GLY A 135 13.25 -14.72 -3.38
C GLY A 135 14.72 -15.06 -3.25
N LYS A 136 15.03 -15.77 -2.15
CA LYS A 136 16.38 -16.22 -1.85
C LYS A 136 16.76 -17.36 -2.80
N PRO A 137 17.91 -17.31 -3.49
CA PRO A 137 18.39 -18.42 -4.31
C PRO A 137 18.85 -19.58 -3.41
N ASP A 138 18.75 -20.79 -3.92
CA ASP A 138 19.30 -21.99 -3.28
C ASP A 138 20.83 -21.95 -3.26
N GLU A 139 21.44 -21.52 -4.36
CA GLU A 139 22.88 -21.39 -4.52
C GLU A 139 23.25 -20.09 -5.23
N ARG A 140 24.40 -19.52 -4.88
CA ARG A 140 24.93 -18.31 -5.49
C ARG A 140 26.42 -18.46 -5.78
N GLU A 141 26.77 -18.38 -7.05
CA GLU A 141 28.16 -18.33 -7.54
C GLU A 141 28.52 -16.87 -7.85
N THR A 142 29.67 -16.42 -7.36
CA THR A 142 30.12 -15.02 -7.47
C THR A 142 31.40 -14.94 -8.28
N HIS A 143 31.40 -14.12 -9.32
CA HIS A 143 32.56 -13.82 -10.16
C HIS A 143 32.97 -12.34 -10.03
N PRO A 144 33.70 -11.96 -8.96
CA PRO A 144 33.98 -10.54 -8.67
C PRO A 144 34.96 -9.89 -9.65
N THR A 145 35.74 -10.68 -10.37
CA THR A 145 36.67 -10.21 -11.42
C THR A 145 36.14 -10.40 -12.83
N GLY A 146 34.89 -10.85 -12.95
CA GLY A 146 34.32 -11.33 -14.21
C GLY A 146 34.86 -12.68 -14.62
N GLY A 147 34.55 -13.10 -15.85
CA GLY A 147 35.02 -14.34 -16.49
C GLY A 147 35.71 -14.05 -17.82
N GLY A 148 36.54 -14.98 -18.27
CA GLY A 148 37.12 -14.90 -19.60
C GLY A 148 36.03 -14.95 -20.68
N TYR A 149 36.09 -14.09 -21.67
CA TYR A 149 35.17 -14.04 -22.81
C TYR A 149 35.94 -13.96 -24.11
N GLU A 150 35.71 -14.90 -24.98
CA GLU A 150 36.25 -14.86 -26.34
C GLU A 150 35.27 -14.15 -27.27
N ARG A 151 35.72 -13.05 -27.85
CA ARG A 151 34.94 -12.31 -28.83
C ARG A 151 34.79 -13.10 -30.12
N PRO A 152 33.57 -13.21 -30.66
CA PRO A 152 33.39 -13.75 -31.98
C PRO A 152 34.23 -13.01 -33.04
N SER A 153 34.69 -13.71 -34.08
CA SER A 153 35.53 -13.14 -35.14
C SER A 153 34.88 -11.95 -35.85
N TYR A 154 33.57 -11.91 -35.97
CA TYR A 154 32.82 -10.80 -36.55
C TYR A 154 32.79 -9.52 -35.67
N HIS A 155 33.23 -9.60 -34.42
CA HIS A 155 33.49 -8.48 -33.52
C HIS A 155 34.97 -8.21 -33.30
N GLY A 156 35.81 -8.70 -34.21
CA GLY A 156 37.28 -8.46 -34.19
C GLY A 156 38.06 -9.56 -33.46
N GLY A 157 37.41 -10.61 -32.95
CA GLY A 157 38.06 -11.71 -32.25
C GLY A 157 38.84 -11.31 -30.98
N GLY A 158 39.62 -12.26 -30.45
CA GLY A 158 40.44 -12.05 -29.25
C GLY A 158 39.67 -12.26 -27.95
N SER A 159 40.42 -12.37 -26.84
CA SER A 159 39.85 -12.61 -25.51
C SER A 159 39.76 -11.30 -24.71
N THR A 160 38.76 -11.20 -23.87
CA THR A 160 38.55 -10.13 -22.88
C THR A 160 37.94 -10.71 -21.61
N THR A 161 37.74 -9.88 -20.61
CA THR A 161 36.99 -10.27 -19.42
C THR A 161 35.63 -9.60 -19.42
N THR A 162 34.63 -10.30 -18.87
CA THR A 162 33.30 -9.74 -18.61
C THR A 162 33.37 -8.81 -17.38
N TYR A 163 32.34 -8.00 -17.17
CA TYR A 163 32.13 -7.32 -15.91
C TYR A 163 31.90 -8.35 -14.77
N PRO A 164 32.09 -7.96 -13.49
CA PRO A 164 31.67 -8.77 -12.36
C PRO A 164 30.22 -9.20 -12.48
N PHE A 165 29.92 -10.48 -12.18
CA PHE A 165 28.58 -11.04 -12.23
C PHE A 165 28.37 -12.11 -11.19
N GLU A 166 27.11 -12.46 -10.96
CA GLU A 166 26.69 -13.56 -10.12
C GLU A 166 25.72 -14.46 -10.89
N ILE A 167 25.75 -15.75 -10.59
CA ILE A 167 24.80 -16.75 -11.07
C ILE A 167 23.99 -17.21 -9.86
N TRP A 168 22.69 -17.10 -9.94
CA TRP A 168 21.77 -17.49 -8.89
C TRP A 168 20.93 -18.67 -9.38
N PHE A 169 20.90 -19.73 -8.58
CA PHE A 169 20.16 -20.96 -8.84
C PHE A 169 18.93 -21.02 -7.93
N TYR A 170 17.79 -21.48 -8.49
CA TYR A 170 16.49 -21.56 -7.82
C TYR A 170 15.87 -22.93 -8.03
#